data_6e2b218a6b3d4a1a88bde198f7ed66ad
#
_entry.id   6e2b218a6b3d4a1a88bde198f7ed66ad
#
_cell.length_a   1.000
_cell.length_b   1.000
_cell.length_c   1.000
_cell.angle_alpha   90.00
_cell.angle_beta   90.00
_cell.angle_gamma   90.00
#
_symmetry.space_group_name_H-M   'P 1'
#
loop_
_entity.id
_entity.type
_entity.pdbx_description
1 polymer ?
#
loop_
_entity_poly.entity_id
_entity_poly.type
_entity_poly.pdbx_seq_one_letter_code
_entity_poly.pdbx_strand_id
1 'polypeptide(L)'
;SEDDDPENTANPMTNGIPAGRYIIRGVTARNNTISGNCDGIKFSLAEDCSCRGNTVRLSDSHTYNNMGISVAKGSNIRVSYNNLSGGNGYGIYAVGTEASQKICRIYGNTVSGFMKDGILASGLAAGSRIEHNRVSTSAANGILVKCIDKSVVDGNYSFKNKARGILLQRCESAMVADNFVSENAINGIELNIRSNHSSVQGNVCGSNKKSGLRIAGSKGISADGNSFRSNRGYAAEFIRSHISSYKGNRFEENGYSNRIHVRNSKIPKK
;
A
#
# COMPACT_ATOMS: atom_id res chain seq x y z
N SER A 1 33.58 29.79 34.42
CA SER A 1 32.16 29.67 34.18
C SER A 1 31.88 30.46 32.93
N GLU A 2 32.07 29.79 31.87
CA GLU A 2 32.02 30.34 30.53
C GLU A 2 30.73 29.89 29.90
N ASP A 3 30.06 30.89 29.40
CA ASP A 3 29.40 30.91 28.13
C ASP A 3 28.21 29.97 27.95
N ASP A 4 27.17 30.28 28.67
CA ASP A 4 25.82 30.15 28.16
C ASP A 4 25.60 31.31 27.15
N ASP A 5 26.23 31.22 26.01
CA ASP A 5 25.88 32.05 24.86
C ASP A 5 24.58 31.51 24.27
N PRO A 6 23.46 32.19 24.42
CA PRO A 6 22.19 31.76 23.85
C PRO A 6 22.19 31.73 22.31
N GLU A 7 23.21 32.29 21.65
CA GLU A 7 23.40 32.23 20.21
C GLU A 7 24.01 30.88 19.72
N ASN A 8 24.64 30.13 20.64
CA ASN A 8 25.30 28.86 20.26
C ASN A 8 24.36 27.64 20.26
N THR A 9 23.10 27.81 20.60
CA THR A 9 22.07 26.77 20.44
C THR A 9 21.40 26.78 19.07
N ALA A 10 21.65 27.76 18.24
CA ALA A 10 21.21 27.77 16.87
C ALA A 10 22.05 26.78 16.06
N ASN A 11 21.44 25.70 15.63
CA ASN A 11 22.03 24.81 14.63
C ASN A 11 22.59 25.68 13.48
N PRO A 12 23.91 25.70 13.23
CA PRO A 12 24.55 26.59 12.25
C PRO A 12 23.99 26.45 10.83
N MET A 13 23.27 25.35 10.57
CA MET A 13 22.54 25.14 9.30
C MET A 13 21.18 25.87 9.25
N THR A 14 20.72 26.49 10.32
CA THR A 14 19.39 27.11 10.37
C THR A 14 19.43 28.64 10.51
N ASN A 15 20.61 29.25 10.54
CA ASN A 15 20.73 30.71 10.62
C ASN A 15 19.97 31.42 9.48
N GLY A 16 18.85 32.04 9.82
CA GLY A 16 18.01 32.76 8.89
C GLY A 16 16.98 31.95 8.11
N ILE A 17 16.89 30.62 8.37
CA ILE A 17 15.90 29.76 7.71
C ILE A 17 14.96 29.18 8.80
N PRO A 18 13.64 29.37 8.68
CA PRO A 18 12.69 28.83 9.65
C PRO A 18 12.87 27.32 9.83
N ALA A 19 13.01 26.87 11.07
CA ALA A 19 13.10 25.45 11.38
C ALA A 19 11.95 24.67 10.73
N GLY A 20 12.26 23.59 10.00
CA GLY A 20 11.29 22.67 9.41
C GLY A 20 10.91 22.90 7.95
N ARG A 21 11.57 23.80 7.22
CA ARG A 21 11.28 24.07 5.79
C ARG A 21 12.32 23.59 4.79
N TYR A 22 13.20 22.69 5.15
CA TYR A 22 14.11 22.08 4.16
C TYR A 22 13.39 21.02 3.36
N ILE A 23 12.97 21.36 2.15
CA ILE A 23 12.37 20.41 1.22
C ILE A 23 13.41 20.08 0.17
N ILE A 24 13.75 18.81 0.06
CA ILE A 24 14.59 18.28 -1.01
C ILE A 24 13.76 18.22 -2.29
N ARG A 25 14.20 18.84 -3.38
CA ARG A 25 13.46 18.86 -4.65
C ARG A 25 14.28 18.32 -5.81
N GLY A 26 13.59 17.67 -6.75
CA GLY A 26 14.15 17.27 -8.04
C GLY A 26 15.23 16.18 -7.97
N VAL A 27 15.38 15.49 -6.83
CA VAL A 27 16.40 14.45 -6.68
C VAL A 27 15.97 13.15 -7.34
N THR A 28 16.88 12.54 -8.08
CA THR A 28 16.68 11.23 -8.69
C THR A 28 17.71 10.22 -8.17
N ALA A 29 17.24 9.15 -7.53
CA ALA A 29 18.03 7.96 -7.23
C ALA A 29 17.72 6.89 -8.28
N ARG A 30 18.69 6.55 -9.13
CA ARG A 30 18.45 5.59 -10.21
C ARG A 30 19.59 4.60 -10.39
N ASN A 31 19.21 3.36 -10.74
CA ASN A 31 20.12 2.28 -11.13
C ASN A 31 21.23 1.99 -10.09
N ASN A 32 20.93 2.21 -8.81
CA ASN A 32 21.85 1.89 -7.73
C ASN A 32 21.65 0.41 -7.30
N THR A 33 22.74 -0.20 -6.87
CA THR A 33 22.73 -1.49 -6.17
C THR A 33 23.15 -1.27 -4.72
N ILE A 34 22.27 -1.60 -3.80
CA ILE A 34 22.46 -1.38 -2.36
C ILE A 34 22.26 -2.71 -1.65
N SER A 35 23.19 -3.07 -0.76
CA SER A 35 23.09 -4.25 0.08
C SER A 35 23.53 -3.90 1.50
N GLY A 36 22.86 -4.46 2.49
CA GLY A 36 23.22 -4.24 3.90
C GLY A 36 22.08 -4.43 4.88
N ASN A 37 22.27 -3.95 6.08
CA ASN A 37 21.34 -4.08 7.20
C ASN A 37 20.71 -2.73 7.63
N CYS A 38 20.96 -1.66 6.88
CA CYS A 38 20.36 -0.33 7.06
C CYS A 38 19.24 -0.09 6.06
N ASP A 39 18.60 1.10 6.10
CA ASP A 39 17.67 1.52 5.07
C ASP A 39 18.36 1.58 3.70
N GLY A 40 17.64 1.15 2.66
CA GLY A 40 18.14 1.21 1.30
C GLY A 40 18.19 2.64 0.76
N ILE A 41 17.05 3.19 0.36
CA ILE A 41 16.95 4.58 -0.14
C ILE A 41 15.92 5.32 0.69
N LYS A 42 16.28 6.51 1.18
CA LYS A 42 15.42 7.32 2.01
C LYS A 42 15.25 8.73 1.47
N PHE A 43 14.00 9.11 1.27
CA PHE A 43 13.58 10.49 1.02
C PHE A 43 12.80 11.00 2.23
N SER A 44 13.20 12.13 2.77
CA SER A 44 12.50 12.80 3.86
C SER A 44 12.26 14.24 3.51
N LEU A 45 11.05 14.75 3.71
CA LEU A 45 10.64 16.09 3.29
C LEU A 45 10.99 16.36 1.81
N ALA A 46 10.58 15.44 0.92
CA ALA A 46 10.98 15.46 -0.48
C ALA A 46 9.80 15.83 -1.40
N GLU A 47 10.08 16.63 -2.42
CA GLU A 47 9.12 17.01 -3.44
C GLU A 47 9.72 16.84 -4.84
N ASP A 48 8.89 16.41 -5.80
CA ASP A 48 9.30 16.23 -7.21
C ASP A 48 10.49 15.28 -7.38
N CYS A 49 10.61 14.27 -6.51
CA CYS A 49 11.73 13.33 -6.49
C CYS A 49 11.37 11.98 -7.12
N SER A 50 12.38 11.26 -7.59
CA SER A 50 12.18 9.94 -8.17
C SER A 50 13.19 8.90 -7.69
N CYS A 51 12.70 7.65 -7.58
CA CYS A 51 13.50 6.48 -7.24
C CYS A 51 13.22 5.40 -8.29
N ARG A 52 14.17 5.10 -9.17
CA ARG A 52 13.91 4.24 -10.33
C ARG A 52 15.02 3.23 -10.61
N GLY A 53 14.63 1.99 -10.90
CA GLY A 53 15.55 0.96 -11.41
C GLY A 53 16.61 0.54 -10.40
N ASN A 54 16.38 0.79 -9.10
CA ASN A 54 17.35 0.41 -8.08
C ASN A 54 17.15 -1.05 -7.64
N THR A 55 18.24 -1.70 -7.29
CA THR A 55 18.26 -3.01 -6.65
C THR A 55 18.68 -2.84 -5.21
N VAL A 56 17.80 -3.23 -4.28
CA VAL A 56 18.06 -3.14 -2.83
C VAL A 56 17.90 -4.52 -2.23
N ARG A 57 18.95 -5.03 -1.60
CA ARG A 57 18.95 -6.30 -0.88
C ARG A 57 19.31 -6.06 0.58
N LEU A 58 18.32 -6.20 1.45
CA LEU A 58 18.52 -5.98 2.88
C LEU A 58 18.62 -7.30 3.61
N SER A 59 19.57 -7.40 4.51
CA SER A 59 19.63 -8.44 5.51
C SER A 59 18.85 -8.03 6.76
N ASP A 60 18.56 -9.00 7.61
CA ASP A 60 17.91 -8.73 8.89
C ASP A 60 18.76 -7.81 9.75
N SER A 61 18.11 -6.84 10.36
CA SER A 61 18.68 -5.96 11.37
C SER A 61 18.05 -6.28 12.73
N HIS A 62 18.84 -6.61 13.72
CA HIS A 62 18.32 -6.85 15.06
C HIS A 62 17.97 -5.56 15.82
N THR A 63 18.37 -4.41 15.32
CA THR A 63 18.29 -3.13 16.05
C THR A 63 17.22 -2.17 15.56
N TYR A 64 16.79 -2.25 14.29
CA TYR A 64 15.78 -1.35 13.72
C TYR A 64 15.08 -1.94 12.49
N ASN A 65 13.95 -1.35 12.13
CA ASN A 65 13.16 -1.75 10.98
C ASN A 65 13.73 -1.13 9.70
N ASN A 66 14.70 -1.78 9.08
CA ASN A 66 15.26 -1.33 7.82
C ASN A 66 14.27 -1.46 6.65
N MET A 67 14.16 -0.43 5.85
CA MET A 67 13.21 -0.31 4.75
C MET A 67 13.91 -0.34 3.39
N GLY A 68 13.31 -0.97 2.41
CA GLY A 68 13.86 -0.98 1.05
C GLY A 68 13.91 0.44 0.47
N ILE A 69 12.77 1.09 0.33
CA ILE A 69 12.64 2.50 -0.03
C ILE A 69 11.71 3.18 0.97
N SER A 70 12.16 4.26 1.58
CA SER A 70 11.40 5.07 2.52
C SER A 70 11.16 6.47 1.95
N VAL A 71 9.89 6.86 1.87
CA VAL A 71 9.45 8.21 1.52
C VAL A 71 8.63 8.74 2.70
N ALA A 72 9.22 9.60 3.49
CA ALA A 72 8.55 10.23 4.63
C ALA A 72 8.25 11.71 4.32
N LYS A 73 6.99 12.10 4.48
CA LYS A 73 6.51 13.46 4.19
C LYS A 73 6.79 13.88 2.72
N GLY A 74 6.55 12.95 1.78
CA GLY A 74 6.81 13.16 0.35
C GLY A 74 5.61 13.74 -0.40
N SER A 75 5.87 14.51 -1.44
CA SER A 75 4.89 15.04 -2.39
C SER A 75 5.41 14.90 -3.82
N ASN A 76 4.57 14.46 -4.77
CA ASN A 76 4.96 14.15 -6.15
C ASN A 76 6.19 13.22 -6.26
N ILE A 77 6.19 12.15 -5.49
CA ILE A 77 7.28 11.17 -5.53
C ILE A 77 6.92 10.03 -6.48
N ARG A 78 7.90 9.62 -7.28
CA ARG A 78 7.79 8.47 -8.16
C ARG A 78 8.75 7.36 -7.71
N VAL A 79 8.20 6.22 -7.32
CA VAL A 79 8.98 5.01 -6.99
C VAL A 79 8.66 3.95 -8.04
N SER A 80 9.59 3.68 -8.95
CA SER A 80 9.29 2.83 -10.10
C SER A 80 10.40 1.87 -10.50
N TYR A 81 9.97 0.68 -10.91
CA TYR A 81 10.87 -0.35 -11.47
C TYR A 81 12.04 -0.74 -10.56
N ASN A 82 11.85 -0.64 -9.24
CA ASN A 82 12.86 -1.08 -8.29
C ASN A 82 12.69 -2.56 -7.95
N ASN A 83 13.80 -3.24 -7.64
CA ASN A 83 13.82 -4.62 -7.17
C ASN A 83 14.30 -4.65 -5.72
N LEU A 84 13.38 -4.93 -4.79
CA LEU A 84 13.60 -4.82 -3.36
C LEU A 84 13.40 -6.18 -2.68
N SER A 85 14.34 -6.59 -1.86
CA SER A 85 14.24 -7.86 -1.15
C SER A 85 14.82 -7.81 0.26
N GLY A 86 14.17 -8.53 1.17
CA GLY A 86 14.59 -8.69 2.57
C GLY A 86 14.31 -7.47 3.44
N GLY A 87 14.78 -7.51 4.69
CA GLY A 87 14.65 -6.41 5.66
C GLY A 87 13.50 -6.58 6.67
N ASN A 88 13.71 -6.01 7.86
CA ASN A 88 12.78 -6.12 8.99
C ASN A 88 11.65 -5.08 8.96
N GLY A 89 11.73 -4.09 8.10
CA GLY A 89 10.72 -3.06 7.90
C GLY A 89 9.82 -3.33 6.71
N TYR A 90 9.47 -2.26 6.03
CA TYR A 90 8.64 -2.24 4.83
C TYR A 90 9.50 -2.34 3.56
N GLY A 91 8.96 -2.94 2.52
CA GLY A 91 9.62 -2.91 1.21
C GLY A 91 9.62 -1.48 0.65
N ILE A 92 8.45 -0.90 0.49
CA ILE A 92 8.25 0.52 0.18
C ILE A 92 7.39 1.14 1.28
N TYR A 93 7.92 2.15 1.95
CA TYR A 93 7.23 2.95 2.95
C TYR A 93 7.00 4.35 2.38
N ALA A 94 5.79 4.66 1.97
CA ALA A 94 5.44 5.96 1.39
C ALA A 94 4.38 6.64 2.25
N VAL A 95 4.78 7.63 3.03
CA VAL A 95 3.89 8.36 3.92
C VAL A 95 3.95 9.86 3.60
N GLY A 96 2.79 10.40 3.33
CA GLY A 96 2.59 11.83 3.10
C GLY A 96 2.30 12.61 4.38
N THR A 97 1.89 13.84 4.20
CA THR A 97 1.34 14.72 5.22
C THR A 97 0.00 15.26 4.73
N GLU A 98 -0.80 15.82 5.62
CA GLU A 98 -2.04 16.52 5.25
C GLU A 98 -1.81 17.65 4.22
N ALA A 99 -0.60 18.19 4.18
CA ALA A 99 -0.18 19.22 3.21
C ALA A 99 0.29 18.66 1.86
N SER A 100 0.33 17.33 1.67
CA SER A 100 0.75 16.73 0.39
C SER A 100 -0.30 16.99 -0.69
N GLN A 101 -0.01 17.91 -1.60
CA GLN A 101 -0.95 18.37 -2.64
C GLN A 101 -0.79 17.62 -3.97
N LYS A 102 0.37 17.02 -4.21
CA LYS A 102 0.68 16.36 -5.48
C LYS A 102 0.72 14.86 -5.33
N ILE A 103 0.12 14.16 -6.30
CA ILE A 103 0.01 12.69 -6.30
C ILE A 103 1.38 12.02 -6.33
N CYS A 104 1.48 10.93 -5.57
CA CYS A 104 2.62 10.02 -5.64
C CYS A 104 2.28 8.80 -6.50
N ARG A 105 3.31 8.22 -7.13
CA ARG A 105 3.18 7.01 -7.94
C ARG A 105 4.16 5.94 -7.51
N ILE A 106 3.64 4.76 -7.20
CA ILE A 106 4.41 3.55 -6.90
C ILE A 106 4.10 2.56 -8.03
N TYR A 107 5.03 2.38 -8.97
CA TYR A 107 4.74 1.71 -10.24
C TYR A 107 5.80 0.67 -10.61
N GLY A 108 5.36 -0.52 -11.00
CA GLY A 108 6.22 -1.54 -11.61
C GLY A 108 7.35 -2.07 -10.73
N ASN A 109 7.24 -1.95 -9.39
CA ASN A 109 8.27 -2.44 -8.50
C ASN A 109 8.09 -3.94 -8.20
N THR A 110 9.20 -4.63 -7.99
CA THR A 110 9.25 -5.99 -7.43
C THR A 110 9.69 -5.91 -5.98
N VAL A 111 8.86 -6.42 -5.06
CA VAL A 111 9.07 -6.31 -3.62
C VAL A 111 8.85 -7.67 -2.96
N SER A 112 9.81 -8.18 -2.20
CA SER A 112 9.69 -9.49 -1.58
C SER A 112 10.41 -9.63 -0.24
N GLY A 113 9.86 -10.48 0.64
CA GLY A 113 10.57 -10.97 1.84
C GLY A 113 10.72 -9.95 2.98
N PHE A 114 9.91 -8.90 3.03
CA PHE A 114 9.94 -7.93 4.12
C PHE A 114 9.11 -8.37 5.32
N MET A 115 9.57 -8.02 6.54
CA MET A 115 8.91 -8.44 7.78
C MET A 115 7.68 -7.61 8.14
N LYS A 116 7.44 -6.48 7.46
CA LYS A 116 6.19 -5.71 7.50
C LYS A 116 5.47 -5.80 6.16
N ASP A 117 4.64 -4.80 5.82
CA ASP A 117 3.96 -4.77 4.52
C ASP A 117 4.98 -4.61 3.39
N GLY A 118 4.72 -5.26 2.27
CA GLY A 118 5.55 -5.09 1.09
C GLY A 118 5.52 -3.63 0.61
N ILE A 119 4.33 -3.06 0.46
CA ILE A 119 4.11 -1.64 0.17
C ILE A 119 3.15 -1.06 1.18
N LEU A 120 3.56 -0.03 1.91
CA LEU A 120 2.69 0.85 2.69
C LEU A 120 2.61 2.21 2.00
N ALA A 121 1.39 2.61 1.62
CA ALA A 121 1.08 3.96 1.16
C ALA A 121 0.07 4.59 2.13
N SER A 122 0.42 5.69 2.79
CA SER A 122 -0.45 6.30 3.81
C SER A 122 -0.42 7.81 3.77
N GLY A 123 -1.59 8.45 3.87
CA GLY A 123 -1.68 9.92 3.95
C GLY A 123 -1.05 10.66 2.77
N LEU A 124 -0.92 10.03 1.62
CA LEU A 124 -0.48 10.68 0.38
C LEU A 124 -1.62 11.52 -0.19
N ALA A 125 -1.31 12.41 -1.13
CA ALA A 125 -2.32 13.21 -1.81
C ALA A 125 -3.42 12.33 -2.44
N ALA A 126 -4.64 12.82 -2.44
CA ALA A 126 -5.77 12.16 -3.08
C ALA A 126 -5.46 11.86 -4.57
N GLY A 127 -5.86 10.69 -5.04
CA GLY A 127 -5.56 10.23 -6.38
C GLY A 127 -4.16 9.60 -6.57
N SER A 128 -3.37 9.45 -5.50
CA SER A 128 -2.09 8.71 -5.59
C SER A 128 -2.29 7.28 -6.04
N ARG A 129 -1.30 6.75 -6.77
CA ARG A 129 -1.45 5.54 -7.58
C ARG A 129 -0.42 4.47 -7.18
N ILE A 130 -0.90 3.26 -6.97
CA ILE A 130 -0.10 2.05 -6.69
C ILE A 130 -0.41 1.04 -7.81
N GLU A 131 0.47 0.96 -8.80
CA GLU A 131 0.15 0.28 -10.04
C GLU A 131 1.23 -0.70 -10.50
N HIS A 132 0.79 -1.83 -11.05
CA HIS A 132 1.65 -2.84 -11.70
C HIS A 132 2.82 -3.33 -10.85
N ASN A 133 2.70 -3.29 -9.52
CA ASN A 133 3.74 -3.80 -8.63
C ASN A 133 3.58 -5.32 -8.43
N ARG A 134 4.70 -6.01 -8.31
CA ARG A 134 4.76 -7.42 -7.93
C ARG A 134 5.23 -7.52 -6.48
N VAL A 135 4.34 -7.92 -5.58
CA VAL A 135 4.60 -7.93 -4.13
C VAL A 135 4.37 -9.33 -3.57
N SER A 136 5.37 -9.89 -2.88
CA SER A 136 5.25 -11.25 -2.37
C SER A 136 5.97 -11.49 -1.05
N THR A 137 5.58 -12.55 -0.36
CA THR A 137 6.25 -13.11 0.81
C THR A 137 6.52 -12.11 1.94
N SER A 138 5.74 -11.04 2.01
CA SER A 138 5.75 -10.10 3.13
C SER A 138 5.17 -10.76 4.38
N ALA A 139 5.73 -10.50 5.56
CA ALA A 139 5.24 -11.08 6.81
C ALA A 139 3.95 -10.40 7.32
N ALA A 140 3.53 -9.32 6.69
CA ALA A 140 2.23 -8.66 6.89
C ALA A 140 1.44 -8.64 5.58
N ASN A 141 0.83 -7.50 5.21
CA ASN A 141 0.10 -7.40 3.96
C ASN A 141 1.05 -7.25 2.75
N GLY A 142 0.60 -7.64 1.58
CA GLY A 142 1.32 -7.31 0.36
C GLY A 142 1.31 -5.79 0.14
N ILE A 143 0.13 -5.22 -0.04
CA ILE A 143 -0.08 -3.79 -0.25
C ILE A 143 -1.08 -3.27 0.79
N LEU A 144 -0.68 -2.26 1.56
CA LEU A 144 -1.56 -1.51 2.47
C LEU A 144 -1.68 -0.06 2.00
N VAL A 145 -2.91 0.37 1.72
CA VAL A 145 -3.26 1.75 1.39
C VAL A 145 -4.12 2.32 2.51
N LYS A 146 -3.71 3.46 3.09
CA LYS A 146 -4.38 4.03 4.25
C LYS A 146 -4.55 5.54 4.11
N CYS A 147 -5.76 6.04 4.37
CA CYS A 147 -6.06 7.47 4.37
C CYS A 147 -5.63 8.17 3.06
N ILE A 148 -5.96 7.57 1.91
CA ILE A 148 -5.72 8.15 0.58
C ILE A 148 -7.02 8.08 -0.21
N ASP A 149 -7.73 9.19 -0.28
CA ASP A 149 -8.96 9.27 -1.04
C ASP A 149 -8.69 9.25 -2.55
N LYS A 150 -9.64 8.74 -3.32
CA LYS A 150 -9.52 8.58 -4.77
C LYS A 150 -8.24 7.82 -5.21
N SER A 151 -7.65 7.04 -4.29
CA SER A 151 -6.46 6.24 -4.62
C SER A 151 -6.76 5.23 -5.72
N VAL A 152 -5.76 4.94 -6.54
CA VAL A 152 -5.83 3.94 -7.60
C VAL A 152 -4.87 2.81 -7.25
N VAL A 153 -5.43 1.59 -7.11
CA VAL A 153 -4.67 0.36 -6.87
C VAL A 153 -4.96 -0.59 -8.03
N ASP A 154 -4.10 -0.56 -9.03
CA ASP A 154 -4.40 -1.14 -10.34
C ASP A 154 -3.31 -2.09 -10.85
N GLY A 155 -3.72 -3.20 -11.45
CA GLY A 155 -2.81 -4.12 -12.14
C GLY A 155 -1.71 -4.74 -11.28
N ASN A 156 -1.85 -4.73 -9.94
CA ASN A 156 -0.81 -5.29 -9.07
C ASN A 156 -0.93 -6.81 -8.96
N TYR A 157 0.21 -7.46 -8.77
CA TYR A 157 0.33 -8.87 -8.46
C TYR A 157 0.79 -9.05 -7.01
N SER A 158 -0.13 -9.44 -6.11
CA SER A 158 0.15 -9.56 -4.67
C SER A 158 -0.11 -10.98 -4.17
N PHE A 159 0.95 -11.71 -3.76
CA PHE A 159 0.83 -13.14 -3.49
C PHE A 159 1.75 -13.66 -2.37
N LYS A 160 1.33 -14.76 -1.73
CA LYS A 160 2.09 -15.46 -0.68
C LYS A 160 2.46 -14.58 0.51
N ASN A 161 1.67 -13.52 0.78
CA ASN A 161 1.89 -12.67 1.94
C ASN A 161 1.25 -13.30 3.19
N LYS A 162 1.81 -13.04 4.38
CA LYS A 162 1.34 -13.67 5.63
C LYS A 162 0.09 -13.00 6.22
N ALA A 163 -0.43 -11.94 5.59
CA ALA A 163 -1.73 -11.36 5.92
C ALA A 163 -2.60 -11.23 4.65
N ARG A 164 -3.10 -10.03 4.32
CA ARG A 164 -3.91 -9.79 3.12
C ARG A 164 -3.02 -9.53 1.91
N GLY A 165 -3.56 -9.83 0.74
CA GLY A 165 -2.89 -9.40 -0.49
C GLY A 165 -2.93 -7.89 -0.64
N ILE A 166 -4.11 -7.29 -0.66
CA ILE A 166 -4.34 -5.84 -0.74
C ILE A 166 -5.31 -5.43 0.37
N LEU A 167 -4.95 -4.42 1.14
CA LEU A 167 -5.79 -3.84 2.19
C LEU A 167 -5.94 -2.33 2.00
N LEU A 168 -7.20 -1.85 1.94
CA LEU A 168 -7.54 -0.43 1.96
C LEU A 168 -8.20 -0.08 3.29
N GLN A 169 -7.76 1.01 3.93
CA GLN A 169 -8.32 1.52 5.18
C GLN A 169 -8.55 3.03 5.10
N ARG A 170 -9.78 3.48 5.34
CA ARG A 170 -10.14 4.91 5.29
C ARG A 170 -9.75 5.56 3.96
N CYS A 171 -10.09 4.90 2.85
CA CYS A 171 -9.82 5.38 1.50
C CYS A 171 -11.17 5.61 0.80
N GLU A 172 -11.64 6.84 0.78
CA GLU A 172 -12.91 7.17 0.14
C GLU A 172 -12.75 7.26 -1.39
N SER A 173 -13.74 6.78 -2.14
CA SER A 173 -13.77 6.81 -3.60
C SER A 173 -12.54 6.19 -4.27
N ALA A 174 -11.92 5.18 -3.64
CA ALA A 174 -10.78 4.47 -4.19
C ALA A 174 -11.20 3.53 -5.34
N MET A 175 -10.30 3.32 -6.29
CA MET A 175 -10.42 2.32 -7.34
C MET A 175 -9.42 1.18 -7.10
N VAL A 176 -9.94 -0.06 -7.01
CA VAL A 176 -9.13 -1.29 -6.91
C VAL A 176 -9.44 -2.14 -8.13
N ALA A 177 -8.58 -2.10 -9.15
CA ALA A 177 -8.92 -2.69 -10.43
C ALA A 177 -7.83 -3.64 -10.94
N ASP A 178 -8.24 -4.66 -11.67
CA ASP A 178 -7.40 -5.55 -12.47
C ASP A 178 -6.19 -6.16 -11.72
N ASN A 179 -6.30 -6.29 -10.39
CA ASN A 179 -5.25 -6.89 -9.58
C ASN A 179 -5.36 -8.42 -9.58
N PHE A 180 -4.22 -9.10 -9.58
CA PHE A 180 -4.10 -10.53 -9.34
C PHE A 180 -3.61 -10.79 -7.93
N VAL A 181 -4.46 -11.41 -7.08
CA VAL A 181 -4.23 -11.51 -5.64
C VAL A 181 -4.40 -12.95 -5.16
N SER A 182 -3.30 -13.64 -4.85
CA SER A 182 -3.36 -15.08 -4.63
C SER A 182 -2.51 -15.58 -3.46
N GLU A 183 -2.88 -16.74 -2.92
CA GLU A 183 -2.11 -17.49 -1.93
C GLU A 183 -1.78 -16.71 -0.65
N ASN A 184 -2.52 -15.64 -0.33
CA ASN A 184 -2.29 -14.87 0.88
C ASN A 184 -2.92 -15.58 2.11
N ALA A 185 -2.32 -15.38 3.28
CA ALA A 185 -2.73 -16.12 4.47
C ALA A 185 -4.04 -15.63 5.10
N ILE A 186 -4.56 -14.51 4.66
CA ILE A 186 -5.87 -13.99 5.07
C ILE A 186 -6.71 -13.78 3.81
N ASN A 187 -7.26 -12.60 3.60
CA ASN A 187 -8.09 -12.29 2.44
C ASN A 187 -7.26 -11.87 1.22
N GLY A 188 -7.79 -12.08 0.05
CA GLY A 188 -7.19 -11.51 -1.15
C GLY A 188 -7.21 -9.99 -1.09
N ILE A 189 -8.37 -9.39 -1.28
CA ILE A 189 -8.61 -7.95 -1.18
C ILE A 189 -9.52 -7.66 0.03
N GLU A 190 -9.17 -6.65 0.81
CA GLU A 190 -10.02 -6.19 1.92
C GLU A 190 -10.15 -4.66 1.91
N LEU A 191 -11.40 -4.18 1.95
CA LEU A 191 -11.74 -2.78 2.20
C LEU A 191 -12.38 -2.68 3.57
N ASN A 192 -11.84 -1.81 4.45
CA ASN A 192 -12.42 -1.64 5.77
C ASN A 192 -12.34 -0.20 6.28
N ILE A 193 -13.00 0.03 7.42
CA ILE A 193 -12.96 1.29 8.16
C ILE A 193 -13.29 2.49 7.27
N ARG A 194 -14.53 2.57 6.76
CA ARG A 194 -15.04 3.71 5.98
C ARG A 194 -14.28 3.96 4.65
N SER A 195 -13.93 2.91 3.93
CA SER A 195 -13.49 3.05 2.53
C SER A 195 -14.70 3.18 1.61
N ASN A 196 -15.49 4.26 1.84
CA ASN A 196 -16.79 4.45 1.19
C ASN A 196 -16.65 4.79 -0.29
N HIS A 197 -17.75 4.59 -1.05
CA HIS A 197 -17.89 4.94 -2.47
C HIS A 197 -16.77 4.44 -3.38
N SER A 198 -16.08 3.38 -2.94
CA SER A 198 -14.98 2.79 -3.69
C SER A 198 -15.46 1.72 -4.67
N SER A 199 -14.67 1.48 -5.70
CA SER A 199 -14.91 0.43 -6.69
C SER A 199 -13.86 -0.68 -6.61
N VAL A 200 -14.32 -1.93 -6.75
CA VAL A 200 -13.49 -3.14 -6.82
C VAL A 200 -13.87 -3.89 -8.09
N GLN A 201 -13.06 -3.80 -9.15
CA GLN A 201 -13.47 -4.23 -10.48
C GLN A 201 -12.39 -5.09 -11.16
N GLY A 202 -12.80 -6.11 -11.90
CA GLY A 202 -11.89 -6.89 -12.76
C GLY A 202 -10.81 -7.68 -12.02
N ASN A 203 -10.83 -7.73 -10.68
CA ASN A 203 -9.78 -8.39 -9.93
C ASN A 203 -9.91 -9.92 -9.95
N VAL A 204 -8.79 -10.61 -9.93
CA VAL A 204 -8.71 -12.06 -9.76
C VAL A 204 -8.16 -12.37 -8.37
N CYS A 205 -8.99 -12.95 -7.51
CA CYS A 205 -8.60 -13.35 -6.16
C CYS A 205 -8.66 -14.88 -6.02
N GLY A 206 -7.50 -15.53 -5.91
CA GLY A 206 -7.42 -16.98 -5.92
C GLY A 206 -6.59 -17.60 -4.81
N SER A 207 -7.00 -18.77 -4.34
CA SER A 207 -6.21 -19.59 -3.40
C SER A 207 -5.83 -18.89 -2.09
N ASN A 208 -6.55 -17.82 -1.68
CA ASN A 208 -6.31 -17.17 -0.41
C ASN A 208 -6.86 -18.03 0.76
N LYS A 209 -6.22 -17.98 1.93
CA LYS A 209 -6.62 -18.84 3.06
C LYS A 209 -7.92 -18.41 3.74
N LYS A 210 -8.43 -17.23 3.44
CA LYS A 210 -9.78 -16.77 3.82
C LYS A 210 -10.55 -16.35 2.57
N SER A 211 -11.27 -15.24 2.62
CA SER A 211 -12.13 -14.80 1.53
C SER A 211 -11.35 -14.17 0.37
N GLY A 212 -11.86 -14.31 -0.84
CA GLY A 212 -11.30 -13.61 -2.00
C GLY A 212 -11.42 -12.09 -1.83
N LEU A 213 -12.64 -11.61 -1.57
CA LEU A 213 -12.91 -10.21 -1.25
C LEU A 213 -13.57 -10.10 0.13
N ARG A 214 -13.18 -9.12 0.93
CA ARG A 214 -13.87 -8.74 2.16
C ARG A 214 -14.12 -7.24 2.21
N ILE A 215 -15.37 -6.84 2.47
CA ILE A 215 -15.74 -5.43 2.66
C ILE A 215 -16.38 -5.30 4.05
N ALA A 216 -15.80 -4.45 4.89
CA ALA A 216 -16.25 -4.28 6.25
C ALA A 216 -16.39 -2.80 6.66
N GLY A 217 -17.58 -2.41 7.14
CA GLY A 217 -17.82 -1.06 7.64
C GLY A 217 -17.68 0.03 6.58
N SER A 218 -18.07 -0.25 5.34
CA SER A 218 -17.97 0.67 4.21
C SER A 218 -19.30 0.76 3.45
N LYS A 219 -19.59 1.90 2.84
CA LYS A 219 -20.88 2.16 2.18
C LYS A 219 -20.67 2.59 0.72
N GLY A 220 -21.66 2.29 -0.12
CA GLY A 220 -21.67 2.71 -1.53
C GLY A 220 -20.61 2.02 -2.38
N ILE A 221 -20.27 0.77 -2.06
CA ILE A 221 -19.23 0.04 -2.77
C ILE A 221 -19.79 -0.65 -4.02
N SER A 222 -19.11 -0.48 -5.14
CA SER A 222 -19.29 -1.31 -6.33
C SER A 222 -18.23 -2.41 -6.36
N ALA A 223 -18.65 -3.66 -6.55
CA ALA A 223 -17.74 -4.82 -6.62
C ALA A 223 -18.12 -5.68 -7.84
N ASP A 224 -17.71 -5.26 -9.03
CA ASP A 224 -18.20 -5.80 -10.30
C ASP A 224 -17.09 -6.51 -11.11
N GLY A 225 -17.47 -7.54 -11.86
CA GLY A 225 -16.58 -8.20 -12.82
C GLY A 225 -15.38 -8.93 -12.22
N ASN A 226 -15.37 -9.22 -10.92
CA ASN A 226 -14.25 -9.90 -10.27
C ASN A 226 -14.36 -11.43 -10.43
N SER A 227 -13.22 -12.11 -10.38
CA SER A 227 -13.13 -13.57 -10.35
C SER A 227 -12.59 -14.05 -9.00
N PHE A 228 -13.34 -14.92 -8.34
CA PHE A 228 -12.99 -15.52 -7.05
C PHE A 228 -12.90 -17.03 -7.21
N ARG A 229 -11.70 -17.60 -7.05
CA ARG A 229 -11.48 -19.03 -7.26
C ARG A 229 -10.63 -19.66 -6.17
N SER A 230 -11.00 -20.85 -5.74
CA SER A 230 -10.23 -21.70 -4.83
C SER A 230 -9.81 -21.01 -3.52
N ASN A 231 -10.54 -19.96 -3.08
CA ASN A 231 -10.29 -19.37 -1.76
C ASN A 231 -10.85 -20.30 -0.68
N ARG A 232 -10.12 -20.50 0.42
CA ARG A 232 -10.56 -21.41 1.49
C ARG A 232 -11.76 -20.90 2.29
N GLY A 233 -12.01 -19.61 2.27
CA GLY A 233 -13.20 -18.96 2.84
C GLY A 233 -14.28 -18.71 1.80
N TYR A 234 -14.94 -17.56 1.91
CA TYR A 234 -15.96 -17.14 0.97
C TYR A 234 -15.35 -16.56 -0.31
N ALA A 235 -16.07 -16.61 -1.40
CA ALA A 235 -15.75 -15.83 -2.59
C ALA A 235 -15.70 -14.33 -2.23
N ALA A 236 -16.80 -13.82 -1.65
CA ALA A 236 -16.87 -12.46 -1.11
C ALA A 236 -17.60 -12.42 0.23
N GLU A 237 -17.18 -11.53 1.11
CA GLU A 237 -17.74 -11.34 2.45
C GLU A 237 -18.07 -9.86 2.69
N PHE A 238 -19.31 -9.55 3.05
CA PHE A 238 -19.79 -8.20 3.33
C PHE A 238 -20.28 -8.10 4.77
N ILE A 239 -19.61 -7.26 5.57
CA ILE A 239 -19.89 -7.10 7.01
C ILE A 239 -20.20 -5.64 7.32
N ARG A 240 -21.40 -5.35 7.84
CA ARG A 240 -21.84 -4.00 8.20
C ARG A 240 -21.55 -2.98 7.09
N SER A 241 -21.89 -3.35 5.87
CA SER A 241 -21.55 -2.60 4.66
C SER A 241 -22.77 -2.40 3.76
N HIS A 242 -22.68 -1.41 2.88
CA HIS A 242 -23.68 -1.19 1.83
C HIS A 242 -22.98 -1.34 0.46
N ILE A 243 -23.41 -2.35 -0.28
CA ILE A 243 -22.92 -2.64 -1.62
C ILE A 243 -23.91 -2.05 -2.60
N SER A 244 -23.47 -1.14 -3.44
CA SER A 244 -24.30 -0.46 -4.46
C SER A 244 -24.40 -1.26 -5.76
N SER A 245 -23.37 -2.03 -6.09
CA SER A 245 -23.35 -2.92 -7.25
C SER A 245 -22.54 -4.17 -6.98
N TYR A 246 -23.02 -5.31 -7.51
CA TYR A 246 -22.33 -6.60 -7.41
C TYR A 246 -22.68 -7.47 -8.62
N LYS A 247 -22.18 -7.11 -9.80
CA LYS A 247 -22.57 -7.71 -11.08
C LYS A 247 -21.37 -8.36 -11.78
N GLY A 248 -21.65 -9.36 -12.62
CA GLY A 248 -20.64 -9.96 -13.50
C GLY A 248 -19.51 -10.69 -12.79
N ASN A 249 -19.61 -10.95 -11.47
CA ASN A 249 -18.58 -11.67 -10.74
C ASN A 249 -18.66 -13.20 -11.03
N ARG A 250 -17.49 -13.83 -11.09
CA ARG A 250 -17.35 -15.29 -11.28
C ARG A 250 -16.89 -15.94 -9.98
N PHE A 251 -17.41 -17.16 -9.74
CA PHE A 251 -17.15 -17.91 -8.51
C PHE A 251 -16.83 -19.36 -8.85
N GLU A 252 -15.68 -19.84 -8.43
CA GLU A 252 -15.21 -21.19 -8.68
C GLU A 252 -14.55 -21.76 -7.42
N GLU A 253 -15.01 -22.92 -6.96
CA GLU A 253 -14.38 -23.77 -5.94
C GLU A 253 -13.99 -23.06 -4.63
N ASN A 254 -14.75 -22.08 -4.17
CA ASN A 254 -14.46 -21.44 -2.88
C ASN A 254 -15.01 -22.27 -1.70
N GLY A 255 -14.28 -22.28 -0.56
CA GLY A 255 -14.41 -23.27 0.48
C GLY A 255 -15.73 -23.30 1.26
N TYR A 256 -16.22 -22.17 1.77
CA TYR A 256 -17.48 -22.16 2.57
C TYR A 256 -18.75 -22.06 1.71
N SER A 257 -18.68 -21.45 0.60
CA SER A 257 -19.64 -21.52 -0.50
C SER A 257 -19.08 -20.76 -1.69
N ASN A 258 -19.46 -21.18 -2.89
CA ASN A 258 -19.28 -20.36 -4.11
C ASN A 258 -20.17 -19.11 -4.07
N ARG A 259 -20.44 -18.55 -2.87
CA ARG A 259 -21.42 -17.49 -2.69
C ARG A 259 -20.88 -16.40 -1.79
N ILE A 260 -21.65 -15.36 -1.72
CA ILE A 260 -21.43 -14.19 -0.89
C ILE A 260 -21.85 -14.50 0.54
N HIS A 261 -21.01 -14.16 1.51
CA HIS A 261 -21.44 -14.08 2.90
C HIS A 261 -21.85 -12.64 3.24
N VAL A 262 -23.07 -12.47 3.76
CA VAL A 262 -23.62 -11.14 4.07
C VAL A 262 -24.02 -11.11 5.55
N ARG A 263 -23.40 -10.21 6.30
CA ARG A 263 -23.71 -10.00 7.71
C ARG A 263 -23.97 -8.53 8.00
N ASN A 264 -25.20 -8.20 8.43
CA ASN A 264 -25.63 -6.83 8.74
C ASN A 264 -25.30 -5.84 7.60
N SER A 265 -25.47 -6.26 6.36
CA SER A 265 -25.12 -5.48 5.17
C SER A 265 -26.28 -5.41 4.20
N LYS A 266 -26.29 -4.34 3.38
CA LYS A 266 -27.24 -4.20 2.27
C LYS A 266 -26.53 -4.52 0.96
N ILE A 267 -27.15 -5.34 0.13
CA ILE A 267 -26.69 -5.66 -1.22
C ILE A 267 -27.82 -5.37 -2.23
N PRO A 268 -27.54 -5.07 -3.49
CA PRO A 268 -28.57 -4.93 -4.51
C PRO A 268 -29.43 -6.20 -4.60
N LYS A 269 -30.72 -6.03 -4.79
CA LYS A 269 -31.58 -7.14 -5.21
C LYS A 269 -31.18 -7.55 -6.62
N LYS A 270 -31.17 -8.85 -6.87
CA LYS A 270 -30.93 -9.41 -8.22
C LYS A 270 -31.99 -8.95 -9.20
#